data_7a1e388d6d3aa229e2b4136188d7cbb2
#
_entry.id   7a1e388d6d3aa229e2b4136188d7cbb2
#
_cell.length_a   1.000
_cell.length_b   1.000
_cell.length_c   1.000
_cell.angle_alpha   90.00
_cell.angle_beta   90.00
_cell.angle_gamma   90.00
#
_symmetry.space_group_name_H-M   'P 1'
#
loop_
_entity.id
_entity.type
_entity.pdbx_description
1 polymer ?
#
loop_
_entity_poly.entity_id
_entity_poly.type
_entity_poly.pdbx_seq_one_letter_code
_entity_poly.pdbx_strand_id
1 'polypeptide(L)'
;MDKAMANAQVYVVQFFGAPLPDEPRRRFFLFSSLAAIYDKFSAAQVGCSLVNLYNLRVSDGLPSCGRLCMVWREPLYSKRRKID
;
A
#
# COMPACT_ATOMS: atom_id res chain seq x y z
N MET A 1 -19.77 -16.38 0.38
CA MET A 1 -19.44 -15.83 0.32
C MET A 1 -18.51 -15.21 0.40
N ASP A 2 -18.21 -14.69 0.23
CA ASP A 2 -17.29 -13.95 0.12
C ASP A 2 -17.03 -13.06 1.15
N LYS A 3 -17.04 -13.40 2.45
CA LYS A 3 -16.71 -12.59 3.49
C LYS A 3 -15.35 -12.08 3.36
N ALA A 4 -14.39 -12.87 2.93
CA ALA A 4 -13.03 -12.43 2.73
C ALA A 4 -12.96 -11.30 1.73
N MET A 5 -13.77 -11.37 0.70
CA MET A 5 -13.79 -10.30 -0.28
C MET A 5 -14.38 -9.04 0.27
N ALA A 6 -15.38 -9.15 1.10
CA ALA A 6 -15.99 -7.98 1.69
C ALA A 6 -15.04 -7.22 2.58
N ASN A 7 -14.03 -7.92 3.14
CA ASN A 7 -13.06 -7.28 4.02
C ASN A 7 -11.71 -7.07 3.37
N ALA A 8 -11.62 -7.31 2.07
CA ALA A 8 -10.36 -7.17 1.37
C ALA A 8 -9.94 -5.71 1.32
N GLN A 9 -8.66 -5.49 1.53
CA GLN A 9 -8.09 -4.16 1.52
C GLN A 9 -6.76 -4.19 0.79
N VAL A 10 -6.36 -3.06 0.24
CA VAL A 10 -5.06 -2.93 -0.37
C VAL A 10 -4.30 -1.80 0.31
N TYR A 11 -3.00 -1.94 0.37
CA TYR A 11 -2.13 -0.89 0.87
C TYR A 11 -1.48 -0.22 -0.32
N VAL A 12 -1.63 1.08 -0.38
CA VAL A 12 -1.11 1.89 -1.48
C VAL A 12 0.15 2.58 -1.02
N VAL A 13 1.20 2.48 -1.81
CA VAL A 13 2.42 3.21 -1.56
C VAL A 13 2.64 4.14 -2.74
N GLN A 14 2.73 5.42 -2.46
CA GLN A 14 3.05 6.40 -3.48
C GLN A 14 4.38 7.04 -3.14
N PHE A 15 5.39 6.78 -3.96
CA PHE A 15 6.70 7.36 -3.77
C PHE A 15 6.75 8.77 -4.32
N PHE A 16 7.49 9.64 -3.66
CA PHE A 16 7.68 11.00 -4.15
C PHE A 16 8.60 11.03 -5.37
N GLY A 17 9.55 10.10 -5.44
CA GLY A 17 10.38 9.91 -6.62
C GLY A 17 10.34 8.45 -7.00
N ALA A 18 10.52 8.14 -8.28
CA ALA A 18 10.45 6.75 -8.75
C ALA A 18 11.48 5.88 -8.03
N PRO A 19 11.06 4.80 -7.38
CA PRO A 19 11.98 3.96 -6.61
C PRO A 19 12.79 2.97 -7.46
N LEU A 20 12.32 2.71 -8.69
CA LEU A 20 12.97 1.73 -9.56
C LEU A 20 13.60 2.44 -10.75
N PRO A 21 14.92 2.31 -10.94
CA PRO A 21 15.59 3.06 -11.99
C PRO A 21 15.13 2.70 -13.40
N ASP A 22 14.64 1.47 -13.59
CA ASP A 22 14.18 1.04 -14.90
C ASP A 22 12.69 1.33 -15.13
N GLU A 23 12.01 1.92 -14.16
CA GLU A 23 10.61 2.31 -14.30
C GLU A 23 10.43 3.75 -13.81
N PRO A 24 10.97 4.74 -14.54
CA PRO A 24 11.07 6.10 -14.01
C PRO A 24 9.73 6.81 -13.83
N ARG A 25 8.66 6.28 -14.40
CA ARG A 25 7.34 6.90 -14.24
C ARG A 25 6.47 6.21 -13.21
N ARG A 26 6.94 5.10 -12.66
CA ARG A 26 6.12 4.32 -11.76
C ARG A 26 6.38 4.70 -10.32
N ARG A 27 5.38 5.28 -9.68
CA ARG A 27 5.48 5.72 -8.29
C ARG A 27 4.43 5.12 -7.39
N PHE A 28 3.39 4.50 -7.97
CA PHE A 28 2.33 3.85 -7.21
C PHE A 28 2.50 2.36 -7.21
N PHE A 29 2.31 1.77 -6.05
CA PHE A 29 2.37 0.31 -5.93
C PHE A 29 1.29 -0.14 -4.96
N LEU A 30 0.67 -1.27 -5.25
CA LEU A 30 -0.40 -1.82 -4.43
C LEU A 30 0.07 -3.12 -3.82
N PHE A 31 -0.25 -3.30 -2.54
CA PHE A 31 0.19 -4.49 -1.79
C PHE A 31 -0.97 -5.05 -0.98
N SER A 32 -0.93 -6.34 -0.74
CA SER A 32 -1.95 -7.02 0.06
C SER A 32 -1.74 -6.81 1.57
N SER A 33 -0.56 -6.40 1.97
CA SER A 33 -0.25 -6.15 3.38
C SER A 33 0.92 -5.21 3.49
N LEU A 34 1.12 -4.63 4.67
CA LEU A 34 2.29 -3.79 4.90
C LEU A 34 3.57 -4.59 4.78
N ALA A 35 3.56 -5.85 5.25
CA ALA A 35 4.74 -6.69 5.16
C ALA A 35 5.12 -6.97 3.70
N ALA A 36 4.13 -7.06 2.81
CA ALA A 36 4.39 -7.31 1.40
C ALA A 36 5.21 -6.20 0.74
N ILE A 37 5.12 -4.98 1.27
CA ILE A 37 5.92 -3.87 0.75
C ILE A 37 7.40 -4.23 0.80
N TYR A 38 7.81 -4.88 1.88
CA TYR A 38 9.23 -5.20 2.11
C TYR A 38 9.68 -6.46 1.40
N ASP A 39 8.78 -7.14 0.71
CA ASP A 39 9.16 -8.20 -0.22
C ASP A 39 9.64 -7.60 -1.54
N LYS A 40 9.21 -6.39 -1.84
CA LYS A 40 9.60 -5.73 -3.08
C LYS A 40 10.61 -4.61 -2.88
N PHE A 41 10.48 -3.86 -1.81
CA PHE A 41 11.34 -2.71 -1.55
C PHE A 41 12.07 -2.88 -0.23
N SER A 42 13.28 -2.33 -0.16
CA SER A 42 14.03 -2.32 1.09
C SER A 42 13.54 -1.20 2.00
N ALA A 43 13.89 -1.28 3.26
CA ALA A 43 13.59 -0.20 4.18
C ALA A 43 14.22 1.12 3.74
N ALA A 44 15.38 1.06 3.11
CA ALA A 44 16.03 2.26 2.59
C ALA A 44 15.22 2.90 1.45
N GLN A 45 14.62 2.09 0.61
CA GLN A 45 13.79 2.61 -0.48
C GLN A 45 12.49 3.20 0.03
N VAL A 46 11.88 2.57 1.01
CA VAL A 46 10.63 3.05 1.61
C VAL A 46 10.89 4.26 2.51
N GLY A 47 12.03 4.29 3.16
CA GLY A 47 12.41 5.36 4.06
C GLY A 47 12.13 5.06 5.52
N CYS A 48 11.59 3.88 5.81
CA CYS A 48 11.36 3.43 7.19
C CYS A 48 11.18 1.93 7.22
N SER A 49 11.22 1.36 8.41
CA SER A 49 11.06 -0.07 8.59
C SER A 49 9.59 -0.44 8.69
N LEU A 50 9.31 -1.74 8.55
CA LEU A 50 7.95 -2.24 8.72
C LEU A 50 7.40 -1.91 10.11
N VAL A 51 8.23 -1.99 11.14
CA VAL A 51 7.81 -1.66 12.49
C VAL A 51 7.33 -0.21 12.56
N ASN A 52 8.04 0.69 11.90
CA ASN A 52 7.63 2.08 11.87
C ASN A 52 6.29 2.26 11.16
N LEU A 53 6.02 1.52 10.11
CA LEU A 53 4.72 1.59 9.45
C LEU A 53 3.60 1.16 10.37
N TYR A 54 3.83 0.09 11.15
CA TYR A 54 2.85 -0.32 12.14
C TYR A 54 2.61 0.77 13.18
N ASN A 55 3.68 1.44 13.60
CA ASN A 55 3.57 2.51 14.58
C ASN A 55 2.86 3.74 14.04
N LEU A 56 2.92 3.97 12.75
CA LEU A 56 2.22 5.08 12.12
C LEU A 56 0.71 4.84 12.00
N ARG A 57 0.28 3.60 12.22
CA ARG A 57 -1.15 3.25 12.18
C ARG A 57 -1.79 3.60 10.86
N VAL A 58 -1.23 3.05 9.81
CA VAL A 58 -1.76 3.24 8.46
C VAL A 58 -3.25 2.91 8.45
N SER A 59 -4.05 3.81 7.91
CA SER A 59 -5.50 3.67 7.95
C SER A 59 -6.14 3.97 6.59
N ASP A 60 -7.45 3.76 6.54
CA ASP A 60 -8.19 3.88 5.31
C ASP A 60 -8.25 5.33 4.82
N GLY A 61 -7.81 5.52 3.58
CA GLY A 61 -7.94 6.79 2.91
C GLY A 61 -7.13 7.95 3.49
N LEU A 62 -6.38 7.70 4.56
CA LEU A 62 -5.64 8.76 5.22
C LEU A 62 -4.17 8.46 5.12
N PRO A 63 -3.44 9.15 4.27
CA PRO A 63 -2.02 8.84 4.06
C PRO A 63 -1.17 9.08 5.28
N SER A 64 -0.27 8.14 5.54
CA SER A 64 0.81 8.34 6.49
C SER A 64 2.03 8.76 5.68
N CYS A 65 2.53 9.95 5.98
CA CYS A 65 3.57 10.55 5.16
C CYS A 65 4.94 10.32 5.76
N GLY A 66 5.80 9.70 5.00
CA GLY A 66 7.20 9.54 5.37
C GLY A 66 8.07 10.46 4.56
N ARG A 67 9.39 10.22 4.60
CA ARG A 67 10.35 11.04 3.85
C ARG A 67 10.33 10.74 2.37
N LEU A 68 10.09 9.50 1.99
CA LEU A 68 10.23 9.06 0.60
C LEU A 68 8.91 8.66 -0.04
N CYS A 69 7.90 8.40 0.76
CA CYS A 69 6.62 7.95 0.22
C CYS A 69 5.47 8.23 1.18
N MET A 70 4.27 8.10 0.66
CA MET A 70 3.05 8.07 1.46
C MET A 70 2.49 6.67 1.40
N VAL A 71 1.89 6.22 2.50
CA VAL A 71 1.29 4.89 2.59
C VAL A 71 -0.09 5.03 3.19
N TRP A 72 -1.07 4.40 2.59
CA TRP A 72 -2.42 4.35 3.17
C TRP A 72 -3.11 3.07 2.76
N ARG A 73 -4.24 2.81 3.36
CA ARG A 73 -5.03 1.62 3.09
C ARG A 73 -6.31 2.03 2.38
N GLU A 74 -6.71 1.23 1.40
CA GLU A 74 -7.95 1.45 0.67
C GLU A 74 -8.77 0.18 0.66
N PRO A 75 -10.09 0.27 0.77
CA PRO A 75 -10.89 -0.90 0.57
C PRO A 75 -10.85 -1.33 -0.89
N LEU A 76 -10.86 -2.64 -1.11
CA LEU A 76 -10.86 -3.17 -2.45
C LEU A 76 -12.31 -3.37 -2.87
N TYR A 77 -12.75 -2.60 -3.85
CA TYR A 77 -14.10 -2.74 -4.37
C TYR A 77 -14.10 -3.76 -5.51
N SER A 78 -15.05 -4.68 -5.46
CA SER A 78 -15.21 -5.66 -6.51
C SER A 78 -16.58 -5.56 -7.10
N LYS A 79 -16.70 -5.95 -8.36
CA LYS A 79 -18.00 -6.01 -8.99
C LYS A 79 -18.80 -7.14 -8.37
N ARG A 80 -20.07 -6.87 -7.89
CA ARG A 80 -20.87 -7.90 -7.32
C ARG A 80 -21.60 -8.62 -8.38
N ARG A 81 -21.89 -9.85 -8.19
CA ARG A 81 -22.66 -10.55 -9.09
C ARG A 81 -24.00 -10.17 -9.03
N LYS A 82 -24.66 -10.00 -9.20
CA LYS A 82 -25.76 -9.49 -9.01
C LYS A 82 -26.67 -9.59 -8.85
N ILE A 83 -26.80 -9.76 -8.56
CA ILE A 83 -27.52 -9.69 -8.21
C ILE A 83 -27.99 -8.85 -7.83
N ASP A 84 -27.85 -8.52 -7.64
CA ASP A 84 -28.24 -7.70 -7.14
C ASP A 84 -28.73 -7.19 -7.34
#